data_1b616572900971e8367e8e7beb423d99
#
_entry.id   1b616572900971e8367e8e7beb423d99
#
_cell.length_a   1.000
_cell.length_b   1.000
_cell.length_c   1.000
_cell.angle_alpha   90.00
_cell.angle_beta   90.00
_cell.angle_gamma   90.00
#
_symmetry.space_group_name_H-M   'P 1'
#
loop_
_entity.id
_entity.type
_entity.pdbx_description
1 polymer ?
#
loop_
_entity_poly.entity_id
_entity_poly.type
_entity_poly.pdbx_seq_one_letter_code
_entity_poly.pdbx_strand_id
1 'polypeptide(L)'
;ALCKDNVSLETSLIEKISSNKIHTKDGREHEVDVIIYGTGFDTNIFISPVKITGLGGRMLDDAWESGAEAYRGVMVPYFPNFFICYGPNTNTGHVSIIYMIESQILFIMKCLNYMKKNNLEYIDIKDNAMKAYNEKIQNKLSETVWAASCGSWYKTEEGKIVNNYPGYGIEYHWMMARPDYSDFNNNLKSNT
;
A
#
# COMPACT_ATOMS: atom_id res chain seq x y z
N ALA A 1 -26.17 -12.79 12.07
CA ALA A 1 -25.77 -14.21 11.95
C ALA A 1 -25.25 -14.73 13.28
N LEU A 2 -24.31 -14.03 13.94
CA LEU A 2 -23.63 -14.46 15.19
C LEU A 2 -24.57 -14.66 16.41
N CYS A 3 -25.80 -14.12 16.38
CA CYS A 3 -26.77 -14.26 17.46
C CYS A 3 -27.76 -15.43 17.25
N LYS A 4 -27.52 -16.31 16.29
CA LYS A 4 -28.38 -17.49 16.08
C LYS A 4 -27.88 -18.66 16.91
N ASP A 5 -28.82 -19.47 17.43
CA ASP A 5 -28.52 -20.62 18.31
C ASP A 5 -27.64 -21.68 17.64
N ASN A 6 -27.62 -21.73 16.31
CA ASN A 6 -26.82 -22.66 15.54
C ASN A 6 -25.47 -22.07 15.07
N VAL A 7 -25.04 -20.94 15.63
CA VAL A 7 -23.77 -20.29 15.30
C VAL A 7 -22.95 -20.10 16.56
N SER A 8 -21.71 -20.58 16.55
CA SER A 8 -20.74 -20.37 17.63
C SER A 8 -19.54 -19.61 17.10
N LEU A 9 -19.11 -18.60 17.85
CA LEU A 9 -17.89 -17.85 17.58
C LEU A 9 -16.76 -18.42 18.42
N GLU A 10 -15.74 -18.97 17.76
CA GLU A 10 -14.51 -19.42 18.41
C GLU A 10 -13.41 -18.37 18.17
N THR A 11 -12.77 -17.92 19.26
CA THR A 11 -11.71 -16.89 19.20
C THR A 11 -10.34 -17.42 19.60
N SER A 12 -10.27 -18.69 20.08
CA SER A 12 -9.00 -19.33 20.37
C SER A 12 -8.28 -19.72 19.08
N LEU A 13 -6.97 -19.60 19.07
CA LEU A 13 -6.17 -19.98 17.91
C LEU A 13 -6.29 -21.48 17.62
N ILE A 14 -6.35 -21.83 16.35
CA ILE A 14 -6.27 -23.21 15.89
C ILE A 14 -4.86 -23.73 16.17
N GLU A 15 -4.77 -24.88 16.85
CA GLU A 15 -3.53 -25.60 17.09
C GLU A 15 -3.23 -26.58 15.98
N LYS A 16 -4.24 -27.40 15.62
CA LYS A 16 -4.13 -28.39 14.53
C LYS A 16 -5.51 -28.76 13.98
N ILE A 17 -5.50 -29.31 12.79
CA ILE A 17 -6.68 -29.93 12.16
C ILE A 17 -6.41 -31.43 12.00
N SER A 18 -7.33 -32.24 12.41
CA SER A 18 -7.36 -33.69 12.18
C SER A 18 -8.46 -34.04 11.16
N SER A 19 -8.71 -35.34 10.90
CA SER A 19 -9.61 -35.78 9.82
C SER A 19 -11.01 -35.14 9.85
N ASN A 20 -11.59 -34.95 11.03
CA ASN A 20 -12.94 -34.42 11.23
C ASN A 20 -13.05 -33.44 12.39
N LYS A 21 -11.90 -32.93 12.91
CA LYS A 21 -11.87 -32.03 14.07
C LYS A 21 -10.90 -30.93 13.91
N ILE A 22 -11.26 -29.73 14.42
CA ILE A 22 -10.37 -28.59 14.65
C ILE A 22 -10.06 -28.56 16.14
N HIS A 23 -8.76 -28.54 16.49
CA HIS A 23 -8.27 -28.44 17.86
C HIS A 23 -7.81 -27.01 18.10
N THR A 24 -8.26 -26.39 19.17
CA THR A 24 -7.88 -25.04 19.56
C THR A 24 -6.89 -25.05 20.71
N LYS A 25 -6.06 -23.98 20.82
CA LYS A 25 -5.00 -23.90 21.83
C LYS A 25 -5.48 -23.90 23.27
N ASP A 26 -6.75 -23.64 23.52
CA ASP A 26 -7.40 -23.76 24.83
C ASP A 26 -7.86 -25.19 25.19
N GLY A 27 -7.52 -26.13 24.32
CA GLY A 27 -7.81 -27.55 24.51
C GLY A 27 -9.20 -28.02 24.07
N ARG A 28 -9.99 -27.17 23.43
CA ARG A 28 -11.30 -27.56 22.88
C ARG A 28 -11.14 -28.27 21.53
N GLU A 29 -12.10 -29.13 21.24
CA GLU A 29 -12.22 -29.85 19.97
C GLU A 29 -13.58 -29.53 19.35
N HIS A 30 -13.56 -29.16 18.06
CA HIS A 30 -14.74 -28.87 17.27
C HIS A 30 -14.86 -29.91 16.16
N GLU A 31 -15.87 -30.76 16.22
CA GLU A 31 -16.16 -31.72 15.17
C GLU A 31 -16.85 -31.02 14.01
N VAL A 32 -16.34 -31.20 12.78
CA VAL A 32 -16.81 -30.52 11.58
C VAL A 32 -16.82 -31.45 10.38
N ASP A 33 -17.81 -31.28 9.51
CA ASP A 33 -17.93 -31.99 8.24
C ASP A 33 -17.26 -31.21 7.09
N VAL A 34 -17.26 -29.88 7.19
CA VAL A 34 -16.74 -29.00 6.14
C VAL A 34 -15.95 -27.85 6.76
N ILE A 35 -14.80 -27.53 6.19
CA ILE A 35 -13.99 -26.36 6.55
C ILE A 35 -13.99 -25.41 5.35
N ILE A 36 -14.40 -24.15 5.59
CA ILE A 36 -14.34 -23.09 4.61
C ILE A 36 -13.20 -22.13 5.01
N TYR A 37 -12.17 -22.03 4.18
CA TYR A 37 -11.05 -21.15 4.41
C TYR A 37 -11.38 -19.72 3.96
N GLY A 38 -11.30 -18.77 4.86
CA GLY A 38 -11.41 -17.34 4.61
C GLY A 38 -10.20 -16.62 5.16
N THR A 39 -9.00 -17.10 4.83
CA THR A 39 -7.71 -16.68 5.43
C THR A 39 -7.16 -15.36 4.88
N GLY A 40 -7.82 -14.77 3.87
CA GLY A 40 -7.41 -13.48 3.27
C GLY A 40 -6.24 -13.61 2.29
N PHE A 41 -5.64 -12.46 1.99
CA PHE A 41 -4.50 -12.32 1.08
C PHE A 41 -3.32 -11.70 1.82
N ASP A 42 -2.11 -11.91 1.32
CA ASP A 42 -0.96 -11.11 1.71
C ASP A 42 -1.02 -9.77 0.98
N THR A 43 -1.36 -8.72 1.72
CA THR A 43 -1.56 -7.38 1.18
C THR A 43 -0.37 -6.47 1.34
N ASN A 44 0.69 -6.93 2.00
CA ASN A 44 1.90 -6.16 2.24
C ASN A 44 2.94 -6.32 1.13
N ILE A 45 2.72 -7.28 0.23
CA ILE A 45 3.60 -7.54 -0.92
C ILE A 45 3.07 -6.78 -2.14
N PHE A 46 3.81 -5.76 -2.58
CA PHE A 46 3.51 -5.00 -3.79
C PHE A 46 4.39 -5.47 -4.95
N ILE A 47 3.79 -5.55 -6.15
CA ILE A 47 4.52 -5.78 -7.44
C ILE A 47 5.22 -7.15 -7.56
N SER A 48 5.22 -7.99 -6.52
CA SER A 48 5.81 -9.33 -6.59
C SER A 48 5.14 -10.19 -7.69
N PRO A 49 5.90 -11.04 -8.42
CA PRO A 49 7.33 -11.35 -8.25
C PRO A 49 8.28 -10.49 -9.11
N VAL A 50 7.84 -9.35 -9.63
CA VAL A 50 8.62 -8.51 -10.53
C VAL A 50 9.79 -7.87 -9.78
N LYS A 51 11.01 -8.06 -10.28
CA LYS A 51 12.22 -7.42 -9.74
C LYS A 51 12.49 -6.11 -10.46
N ILE A 52 12.56 -5.02 -9.71
CA ILE A 52 12.77 -3.67 -10.22
C ILE A 52 14.06 -3.11 -9.64
N THR A 53 14.95 -2.70 -10.54
CA THR A 53 16.26 -2.12 -10.20
C THR A 53 16.28 -0.63 -10.56
N GLY A 54 16.61 0.21 -9.61
CA GLY A 54 16.74 1.65 -9.75
C GLY A 54 18.20 2.11 -9.91
N LEU A 55 18.43 3.39 -9.65
CA LEU A 55 19.73 4.02 -9.72
C LEU A 55 20.73 3.38 -8.77
N GLY A 56 21.97 3.20 -9.24
CA GLY A 56 23.04 2.60 -8.44
C GLY A 56 22.84 1.12 -8.11
N GLY A 57 21.93 0.42 -8.82
CA GLY A 57 21.65 -0.99 -8.58
C GLY A 57 20.69 -1.23 -7.42
N ARG A 58 20.03 -0.17 -6.87
CA ARG A 58 19.09 -0.29 -5.78
C ARG A 58 17.87 -1.12 -6.16
N MET A 59 17.59 -2.17 -5.40
CA MET A 59 16.40 -3.00 -5.62
C MET A 59 15.18 -2.37 -4.93
N LEU A 60 14.01 -2.46 -5.56
CA LEU A 60 12.77 -1.97 -4.97
C LEU A 60 12.39 -2.76 -3.71
N ASP A 61 12.63 -4.07 -3.73
CA ASP A 61 12.39 -4.94 -2.58
C ASP A 61 13.20 -4.48 -1.36
N ASP A 62 14.49 -4.12 -1.54
CA ASP A 62 15.35 -3.61 -0.46
C ASP A 62 14.86 -2.24 0.04
N ALA A 63 14.39 -1.39 -0.87
CA ALA A 63 13.84 -0.08 -0.51
C ALA A 63 12.55 -0.19 0.33
N TRP A 64 11.86 -1.32 0.23
CA TRP A 64 10.60 -1.62 0.91
C TRP A 64 10.72 -2.66 2.02
N GLU A 65 11.93 -3.01 2.46
CA GLU A 65 12.17 -4.00 3.52
C GLU A 65 11.40 -3.67 4.81
N SER A 66 11.33 -2.39 5.20
CA SER A 66 10.56 -1.91 6.36
C SER A 66 9.09 -1.60 6.04
N GLY A 67 8.56 -2.18 4.96
CA GLY A 67 7.21 -1.92 4.46
C GLY A 67 7.17 -0.91 3.33
N ALA A 68 6.33 -1.19 2.34
CA ALA A 68 6.24 -0.40 1.12
C ALA A 68 5.87 1.06 1.36
N GLU A 69 6.58 1.97 0.71
CA GLU A 69 6.37 3.42 0.73
C GLU A 69 6.44 4.00 -0.67
N ALA A 70 5.61 5.00 -0.95
CA ALA A 70 5.69 5.75 -2.19
C ALA A 70 5.15 7.17 -1.98
N TYR A 71 5.79 8.16 -2.63
CA TYR A 71 5.28 9.52 -2.69
C TYR A 71 3.93 9.52 -3.40
N ARG A 72 2.89 9.94 -2.67
CA ARG A 72 1.49 9.93 -3.12
C ARG A 72 1.00 8.56 -3.63
N GLY A 73 1.66 7.47 -3.22
CA GLY A 73 1.37 6.13 -3.69
C GLY A 73 1.79 5.83 -5.13
N VAL A 74 2.63 6.67 -5.75
CA VAL A 74 2.92 6.62 -7.19
C VAL A 74 4.41 6.55 -7.51
N MET A 75 5.28 7.23 -6.76
CA MET A 75 6.71 7.30 -7.07
C MET A 75 7.58 6.90 -5.89
N VAL A 76 8.72 6.28 -6.17
CA VAL A 76 9.72 5.87 -5.18
C VAL A 76 11.05 6.51 -5.54
N PRO A 77 11.80 7.10 -4.57
CA PRO A 77 13.11 7.71 -4.82
C PRO A 77 14.12 6.72 -5.37
N TYR A 78 14.98 7.20 -6.25
CA TYR A 78 16.00 6.42 -6.97
C TYR A 78 15.45 5.47 -8.05
N PHE A 79 14.17 5.62 -8.41
CA PHE A 79 13.55 4.90 -9.53
C PHE A 79 12.98 5.92 -10.53
N PRO A 80 13.85 6.61 -11.31
CA PRO A 80 13.43 7.67 -12.20
C PRO A 80 12.46 7.16 -13.26
N ASN A 81 11.45 7.96 -13.60
CA ASN A 81 10.41 7.64 -14.58
C ASN A 81 9.58 6.39 -14.25
N PHE A 82 9.73 5.84 -13.06
CA PHE A 82 8.94 4.71 -12.60
C PHE A 82 7.70 5.20 -11.84
N PHE A 83 6.53 4.80 -12.32
CA PHE A 83 5.24 5.15 -11.72
C PHE A 83 4.46 3.88 -11.40
N ILE A 84 3.81 3.90 -10.26
CA ILE A 84 2.97 2.81 -9.76
C ILE A 84 1.53 3.29 -9.76
N CYS A 85 0.62 2.51 -10.33
CA CYS A 85 -0.81 2.67 -10.10
C CYS A 85 -1.26 1.74 -8.98
N TYR A 86 -2.10 2.25 -8.08
CA TYR A 86 -2.56 1.51 -6.91
C TYR A 86 -1.40 1.05 -6.01
N GLY A 87 -0.42 1.93 -5.80
CA GLY A 87 0.73 1.66 -4.95
C GLY A 87 0.43 1.85 -3.45
N PRO A 88 1.48 1.87 -2.60
CA PRO A 88 1.36 1.99 -1.15
C PRO A 88 0.48 3.16 -0.71
N ASN A 89 -0.32 2.94 0.33
CA ASN A 89 -1.22 3.93 0.94
C ASN A 89 -2.21 4.59 -0.06
N THR A 90 -2.79 3.79 -0.96
CA THR A 90 -3.82 4.26 -1.90
C THR A 90 -5.12 3.49 -1.85
N ASN A 91 -5.18 2.39 -1.08
CA ASN A 91 -6.42 1.66 -0.85
C ASN A 91 -7.38 2.46 0.03
N THR A 92 -8.66 2.42 -0.29
CA THR A 92 -9.70 3.12 0.49
C THR A 92 -10.85 2.17 0.79
N GLY A 93 -11.45 2.29 1.97
CA GLY A 93 -12.64 1.53 2.34
C GLY A 93 -13.96 2.15 1.89
N HIS A 94 -13.95 3.33 1.25
CA HIS A 94 -15.15 4.15 1.03
C HIS A 94 -15.22 4.84 -0.34
N VAL A 95 -14.18 4.72 -1.16
CA VAL A 95 -14.12 5.32 -2.51
C VAL A 95 -13.72 4.24 -3.53
N SER A 96 -14.19 4.38 -4.76
CA SER A 96 -13.79 3.50 -5.86
C SER A 96 -12.28 3.54 -6.10
N ILE A 97 -11.66 2.37 -6.17
CA ILE A 97 -10.24 2.22 -6.52
C ILE A 97 -9.96 2.78 -7.92
N ILE A 98 -10.91 2.64 -8.85
CA ILE A 98 -10.79 3.22 -10.21
C ILE A 98 -10.66 4.74 -10.13
N TYR A 99 -11.44 5.42 -9.28
CA TYR A 99 -11.31 6.87 -9.08
C TYR A 99 -9.93 7.27 -8.54
N MET A 100 -9.35 6.45 -7.65
CA MET A 100 -7.99 6.66 -7.15
C MET A 100 -6.97 6.49 -8.27
N ILE A 101 -7.09 5.45 -9.09
CA ILE A 101 -6.21 5.20 -10.24
C ILE A 101 -6.33 6.31 -11.29
N GLU A 102 -7.53 6.78 -11.62
CA GLU A 102 -7.72 7.92 -12.54
C GLU A 102 -7.01 9.19 -12.03
N SER A 103 -7.07 9.43 -10.72
CA SER A 103 -6.34 10.53 -10.10
C SER A 103 -4.81 10.36 -10.21
N GLN A 104 -4.31 9.13 -10.07
CA GLN A 104 -2.89 8.80 -10.27
C GLN A 104 -2.46 9.00 -11.72
N ILE A 105 -3.28 8.55 -12.67
CA ILE A 105 -3.01 8.76 -14.11
C ILE A 105 -2.98 10.26 -14.43
N LEU A 106 -3.88 11.07 -13.87
CA LEU A 106 -3.84 12.53 -14.02
C LEU A 106 -2.50 13.12 -13.55
N PHE A 107 -2.01 12.67 -12.39
CA PHE A 107 -0.70 13.08 -11.87
C PHE A 107 0.44 12.66 -12.81
N ILE A 108 0.47 11.41 -13.24
CA ILE A 108 1.47 10.86 -14.17
C ILE A 108 1.49 11.67 -15.47
N MET A 109 0.32 11.93 -16.06
CA MET A 109 0.22 12.72 -17.29
C MET A 109 0.73 14.16 -17.11
N LYS A 110 0.51 14.77 -15.95
CA LYS A 110 1.08 16.10 -15.63
C LYS A 110 2.59 16.04 -15.50
N CYS A 111 3.15 15.02 -14.88
CA CYS A 111 4.59 14.78 -14.80
C CYS A 111 5.21 14.60 -16.20
N LEU A 112 4.61 13.78 -17.06
CA LEU A 112 5.08 13.58 -18.44
C LEU A 112 5.00 14.86 -19.27
N ASN A 113 3.94 15.63 -19.14
CA ASN A 113 3.80 16.93 -19.81
C ASN A 113 4.84 17.95 -19.31
N TYR A 114 5.12 17.95 -18.01
CA TYR A 114 6.18 18.78 -17.42
C TYR A 114 7.55 18.41 -17.98
N MET A 115 7.87 17.11 -18.04
CA MET A 115 9.10 16.60 -18.65
C MET A 115 9.23 17.05 -20.10
N LYS A 116 8.18 16.87 -20.90
CA LYS A 116 8.15 17.26 -22.31
C LYS A 116 8.38 18.77 -22.48
N LYS A 117 7.66 19.60 -21.69
CA LYS A 117 7.75 21.07 -21.76
C LYS A 117 9.13 21.61 -21.39
N ASN A 118 9.80 20.96 -20.46
CA ASN A 118 11.10 21.39 -19.94
C ASN A 118 12.29 20.62 -20.52
N ASN A 119 12.05 19.78 -21.54
CA ASN A 119 13.07 18.92 -22.18
C ASN A 119 13.85 18.06 -21.17
N LEU A 120 13.16 17.47 -20.20
CA LEU A 120 13.79 16.63 -19.18
C LEU A 120 13.96 15.19 -19.67
N GLU A 121 15.08 14.59 -19.33
CA GLU A 121 15.35 13.17 -19.58
C GLU A 121 14.62 12.29 -18.60
N TYR A 122 14.60 12.70 -17.34
CA TYR A 122 13.89 12.00 -16.27
C TYR A 122 13.37 12.96 -15.19
N ILE A 123 12.44 12.46 -14.42
CA ILE A 123 12.09 12.96 -13.09
C ILE A 123 12.20 11.82 -12.09
N ASP A 124 12.67 12.13 -10.90
CA ASP A 124 12.73 11.23 -9.77
C ASP A 124 12.26 11.99 -8.53
N ILE A 125 11.55 11.33 -7.63
CA ILE A 125 11.09 12.00 -6.41
C ILE A 125 12.25 12.16 -5.42
N LYS A 126 12.35 13.29 -4.74
CA LYS A 126 13.33 13.50 -3.68
C LYS A 126 13.02 12.63 -2.47
N ASP A 127 14.04 12.07 -1.86
CA ASP A 127 13.92 11.23 -0.66
C ASP A 127 13.23 11.96 0.50
N ASN A 128 13.59 13.22 0.73
CA ASN A 128 12.96 14.03 1.77
C ASN A 128 11.49 14.35 1.50
N ALA A 129 11.09 14.54 0.24
CA ALA A 129 9.69 14.74 -0.12
C ALA A 129 8.86 13.47 0.11
N MET A 130 9.37 12.30 -0.26
CA MET A 130 8.73 11.03 0.04
C MET A 130 8.60 10.81 1.55
N LYS A 131 9.67 10.99 2.32
CA LYS A 131 9.65 10.82 3.79
C LYS A 131 8.63 11.73 4.45
N ALA A 132 8.63 13.02 4.13
CA ALA A 132 7.66 13.99 4.68
C ALA A 132 6.21 13.61 4.33
N TYR A 133 5.97 13.10 3.12
CA TYR A 133 4.65 12.61 2.73
C TYR A 133 4.23 11.38 3.56
N ASN A 134 5.13 10.38 3.70
CA ASN A 134 4.84 9.17 4.45
C ASN A 134 4.63 9.43 5.94
N GLU A 135 5.44 10.26 6.58
CA GLU A 135 5.22 10.70 7.96
C GLU A 135 3.82 11.30 8.15
N LYS A 136 3.40 12.18 7.24
CA LYS A 136 2.06 12.77 7.28
C LYS A 136 0.96 11.72 7.13
N ILE A 137 1.14 10.73 6.25
CA ILE A 137 0.17 9.64 6.04
C ILE A 137 0.12 8.73 7.27
N GLN A 138 1.25 8.30 7.82
CA GLN A 138 1.29 7.44 9.01
C GLN A 138 0.71 8.14 10.23
N ASN A 139 0.96 9.43 10.42
CA ASN A 139 0.35 10.22 11.49
C ASN A 139 -1.18 10.25 11.37
N LYS A 140 -1.73 10.48 10.16
CA LYS A 140 -3.18 10.40 9.94
C LYS A 140 -3.73 8.98 10.15
N LEU A 141 -3.00 7.95 9.74
CA LEU A 141 -3.40 6.55 9.91
C LEU A 141 -3.45 6.15 11.38
N SER A 142 -2.56 6.68 12.23
CA SER A 142 -2.55 6.39 13.67
C SER A 142 -3.84 6.79 14.39
N GLU A 143 -4.60 7.72 13.83
CA GLU A 143 -5.89 8.21 14.36
C GLU A 143 -7.09 7.41 13.82
N THR A 144 -6.86 6.43 12.95
CA THR A 144 -7.94 5.64 12.32
C THR A 144 -8.18 4.31 13.02
N VAL A 145 -9.32 3.68 12.72
CA VAL A 145 -9.64 2.33 13.19
C VAL A 145 -8.63 1.27 12.73
N TRP A 146 -7.89 1.54 11.65
CA TRP A 146 -6.85 0.63 11.16
C TRP A 146 -5.64 0.56 12.09
N ALA A 147 -5.44 1.56 12.95
CA ALA A 147 -4.39 1.56 13.96
C ALA A 147 -4.71 0.71 15.20
N ALA A 148 -5.97 0.25 15.34
CA ALA A 148 -6.40 -0.53 16.50
C ALA A 148 -5.49 -1.76 16.74
N SER A 149 -5.41 -2.20 18.00
CA SER A 149 -4.50 -3.25 18.47
C SER A 149 -4.83 -4.68 18.00
N CYS A 150 -5.90 -4.88 17.24
CA CYS A 150 -6.21 -6.20 16.66
C CYS A 150 -5.21 -6.56 15.57
N GLY A 151 -4.86 -7.85 15.46
CA GLY A 151 -4.07 -8.37 14.34
C GLY A 151 -4.80 -8.07 13.03
N SER A 152 -4.26 -7.18 12.23
CA SER A 152 -4.86 -6.72 10.99
C SER A 152 -3.92 -6.98 9.81
N TRP A 153 -4.45 -7.57 8.77
CA TRP A 153 -3.75 -7.80 7.50
C TRP A 153 -3.34 -6.48 6.77
N TYR A 154 -3.80 -5.32 7.28
CA TYR A 154 -3.38 -4.00 6.78
C TYR A 154 -2.05 -3.50 7.37
N LYS A 155 -1.48 -4.20 8.37
CA LYS A 155 -0.25 -3.81 9.05
C LYS A 155 0.88 -4.78 8.72
N THR A 156 2.10 -4.25 8.64
CA THR A 156 3.31 -5.08 8.71
C THR A 156 3.47 -5.67 10.13
N GLU A 157 4.41 -6.58 10.32
CA GLU A 157 4.73 -7.14 11.64
C GLU A 157 5.15 -6.04 12.62
N GLU A 158 5.81 -4.98 12.15
CA GLU A 158 6.21 -3.81 12.93
C GLU A 158 5.06 -2.82 13.17
N GLY A 159 3.86 -3.10 12.65
CA GLY A 159 2.66 -2.30 12.86
C GLY A 159 2.45 -1.13 11.90
N LYS A 160 3.28 -0.98 10.86
CA LYS A 160 3.12 0.04 9.83
C LYS A 160 1.96 -0.28 8.90
N ILE A 161 1.13 0.72 8.59
CA ILE A 161 0.00 0.57 7.67
C ILE A 161 0.44 0.98 6.26
N VAL A 162 0.64 0.00 5.38
CA VAL A 162 1.19 0.23 4.03
C VAL A 162 0.13 0.29 2.94
N ASN A 163 -1.09 -0.15 3.20
CA ASN A 163 -2.15 -0.27 2.19
C ASN A 163 -3.07 0.94 2.13
N ASN A 164 -3.58 1.37 3.30
CA ASN A 164 -4.73 2.26 3.36
C ASN A 164 -4.36 3.73 3.25
N TYR A 165 -5.24 4.50 2.57
CA TYR A 165 -5.21 5.96 2.51
C TYR A 165 -6.16 6.54 3.56
N PRO A 166 -5.72 7.43 4.45
CA PRO A 166 -6.51 7.91 5.58
C PRO A 166 -7.42 9.11 5.26
N GLY A 167 -7.37 9.65 4.06
CA GLY A 167 -8.12 10.84 3.66
C GLY A 167 -9.30 10.55 2.74
N TYR A 168 -10.02 11.59 2.34
CA TYR A 168 -11.10 11.50 1.38
C TYR A 168 -10.59 11.41 -0.06
N GLY A 169 -11.30 10.70 -0.93
CA GLY A 169 -10.92 10.57 -2.35
C GLY A 169 -10.83 11.90 -3.08
N ILE A 170 -11.69 12.87 -2.76
CA ILE A 170 -11.64 14.21 -3.35
C ILE A 170 -10.36 14.96 -2.95
N GLU A 171 -9.88 14.82 -1.71
CA GLU A 171 -8.61 15.40 -1.25
C GLU A 171 -7.43 14.77 -2.02
N TYR A 172 -7.48 13.44 -2.20
CA TYR A 172 -6.50 12.72 -2.99
C TYR A 172 -6.47 13.22 -4.43
N HIS A 173 -7.63 13.32 -5.08
CA HIS A 173 -7.74 13.84 -6.44
C HIS A 173 -7.15 15.25 -6.58
N TRP A 174 -7.45 16.15 -5.65
CA TRP A 174 -6.93 17.52 -5.69
C TRP A 174 -5.41 17.56 -5.47
N MET A 175 -4.89 16.72 -4.61
CA MET A 175 -3.45 16.55 -4.41
C MET A 175 -2.77 16.04 -5.68
N MET A 176 -3.36 15.04 -6.35
CA MET A 176 -2.84 14.48 -7.60
C MET A 176 -2.94 15.46 -8.78
N ALA A 177 -3.99 16.27 -8.81
CA ALA A 177 -4.18 17.31 -9.82
C ALA A 177 -3.17 18.48 -9.69
N ARG A 178 -2.40 18.57 -8.60
CA ARG A 178 -1.45 19.66 -8.32
C ARG A 178 -0.08 19.12 -7.92
N PRO A 179 0.71 18.57 -8.87
CA PRO A 179 2.09 18.17 -8.59
C PRO A 179 2.90 19.38 -8.10
N ASP A 180 3.70 19.19 -7.07
CA ASP A 180 4.73 20.14 -6.70
C ASP A 180 6.03 19.71 -7.38
N TYR A 181 6.41 20.43 -8.41
CA TYR A 181 7.61 20.09 -9.20
C TYR A 181 8.91 20.37 -8.46
N SER A 182 8.88 21.10 -7.34
CA SER A 182 10.04 21.29 -6.48
C SER A 182 10.41 20.02 -5.70
N ASP A 183 9.50 19.07 -5.60
CA ASP A 183 9.72 17.77 -4.96
C ASP A 183 10.55 16.80 -5.82
N PHE A 184 10.85 17.15 -7.07
CA PHE A 184 11.56 16.26 -8.00
C PHE A 184 13.02 16.63 -8.18
N ASN A 185 13.86 15.60 -8.34
CA ASN A 185 15.13 15.66 -9.03
C ASN A 185 14.88 15.46 -10.53
N ASN A 186 15.59 16.18 -11.37
CA ASN A 186 15.46 16.07 -12.82
C ASN A 186 16.79 16.41 -13.51
N ASN A 187 16.91 16.04 -14.78
CA ASN A 187 18.02 16.42 -15.63
C ASN A 187 17.51 16.75 -17.03
N LEU A 188 18.19 17.70 -17.69
CA LEU A 188 17.90 18.07 -19.07
C LEU A 188 18.40 16.97 -20.01
N LYS A 189 17.68 16.75 -21.11
CA LYS A 189 18.17 15.90 -22.20
C LYS A 189 19.44 16.49 -22.76
N SER A 190 20.49 15.68 -22.91
CA SER A 190 21.67 16.06 -23.66
C SER A 190 21.24 16.33 -25.12
N ASN A 191 21.62 17.49 -25.65
CA ASN A 191 21.49 17.74 -27.09
C ASN A 191 22.49 16.83 -27.82
N THR A 192 22.03 15.64 -28.19
CA THR A 192 22.77 14.78 -29.17
C THR A 192 22.38 15.17 -30.56
#